data_43f6a1c9d76e5b0e7305540580b58aaf
#
_entry.id   43f6a1c9d76e5b0e7305540580b58aaf
#
_cell.length_a   1.000
_cell.length_b   1.000
_cell.length_c   1.000
_cell.angle_alpha   90.00
_cell.angle_beta   90.00
_cell.angle_gamma   90.00
#
_symmetry.space_group_name_H-M   'P 1'
#
loop_
_entity.id
_entity.type
_entity.pdbx_description
1 polymer ?
#
loop_
_entity_poly.entity_id
_entity_poly.type
_entity_poly.pdbx_seq_one_letter_code
_entity_poly.pdbx_strand_id
1 'polypeptide(L)'
;MVNIVVELSKYVMILAIAIYTFECFAIFGFEDAHTKKSILRRQNVLMFLMHFVAFMVMFLQTEEKKMLGFYGMQVILFIAILVLYHMIYPKVSRLVVNNMCMLLSIGFIMITRLSYELAVKQFIIATGALIISLFIPVIIRKVKALAEWKRFYAIAGIVMLAVVIVGGRVTGGAMLAIKVGGFTLQ
;
A
#
# COMPACT_ATOMS: atom_id res chain seq x y z
N MET A 1 12.93 -21.14 -21.53
CA MET A 1 12.20 -21.41 -20.25
C MET A 1 11.79 -20.10 -19.55
N VAL A 2 12.67 -19.11 -19.38
CA VAL A 2 12.32 -17.83 -18.70
C VAL A 2 11.11 -17.15 -19.34
N ASN A 3 11.04 -17.04 -20.66
CA ASN A 3 9.91 -16.41 -21.37
C ASN A 3 8.57 -17.08 -21.08
N ILE A 4 8.54 -18.40 -20.97
CA ILE A 4 7.29 -19.14 -20.63
C ILE A 4 6.85 -18.83 -19.21
N VAL A 5 7.79 -18.77 -18.26
CA VAL A 5 7.49 -18.43 -16.87
C VAL A 5 6.96 -16.98 -16.78
N VAL A 6 7.57 -16.04 -17.50
CA VAL A 6 7.12 -14.65 -17.57
C VAL A 6 5.72 -14.53 -18.17
N GLU A 7 5.43 -15.25 -19.25
CA GLU A 7 4.09 -15.23 -19.86
C GLU A 7 3.03 -15.85 -18.91
N LEU A 8 3.33 -16.99 -18.32
CA LEU A 8 2.40 -17.66 -17.38
C LEU A 8 2.14 -16.80 -16.14
N SER A 9 3.15 -16.12 -15.63
CA SER A 9 3.04 -15.27 -14.45
C SER A 9 2.05 -14.12 -14.61
N LYS A 10 1.89 -13.57 -15.82
CA LYS A 10 0.89 -12.54 -16.13
C LYS A 10 -0.52 -13.03 -15.81
N TYR A 11 -0.85 -14.24 -16.26
CA TYR A 11 -2.17 -14.81 -16.02
C TYR A 11 -2.40 -15.14 -14.54
N VAL A 12 -1.36 -15.63 -13.86
CA VAL A 12 -1.43 -15.90 -12.41
C VAL A 12 -1.68 -14.60 -11.63
N MET A 13 -0.99 -13.51 -11.95
CA MET A 13 -1.18 -12.21 -11.31
C MET A 13 -2.58 -11.63 -11.58
N ILE A 14 -3.05 -11.68 -12.83
CA ILE A 14 -4.39 -11.23 -13.21
C ILE A 14 -5.46 -12.01 -12.44
N LEU A 15 -5.34 -13.34 -12.41
CA LEU A 15 -6.26 -14.21 -11.70
C LEU A 15 -6.25 -13.93 -10.19
N ALA A 16 -5.08 -13.75 -9.59
CA ALA A 16 -4.94 -13.44 -8.16
C ALA A 16 -5.63 -12.10 -7.81
N ILE A 17 -5.42 -11.06 -8.63
CA ILE A 17 -6.08 -9.76 -8.44
C ILE A 17 -7.60 -9.87 -8.62
N ALA A 18 -8.07 -10.60 -9.65
CA ALA A 18 -9.49 -10.78 -9.91
C ALA A 18 -10.20 -11.51 -8.75
N ILE A 19 -9.61 -12.61 -8.26
CA ILE A 19 -10.16 -13.34 -7.10
C ILE A 19 -10.12 -12.45 -5.85
N TYR A 20 -9.01 -11.75 -5.60
CA TYR A 20 -8.89 -10.84 -4.47
C TYR A 20 -9.99 -9.77 -4.49
N THR A 21 -10.19 -9.14 -5.64
CA THR A 21 -11.21 -8.09 -5.82
C THR A 21 -12.62 -8.66 -5.62
N PHE A 22 -12.91 -9.82 -6.18
CA PHE A 22 -14.19 -10.51 -5.97
C PHE A 22 -14.43 -10.77 -4.47
N GLU A 23 -13.42 -11.26 -3.74
CA GLU A 23 -13.53 -11.53 -2.30
C GLU A 23 -13.75 -10.26 -1.46
N CYS A 24 -13.27 -9.09 -1.90
CA CYS A 24 -13.55 -7.81 -1.23
C CYS A 24 -15.03 -7.47 -1.22
N PHE A 25 -15.78 -7.84 -2.26
CA PHE A 25 -17.23 -7.65 -2.31
C PHE A 25 -17.99 -8.82 -1.71
N ALA A 26 -17.57 -10.04 -1.97
CA ALA A 26 -18.22 -11.25 -1.47
C ALA A 26 -18.31 -11.32 0.06
N ILE A 27 -17.34 -10.75 0.78
CA ILE A 27 -17.32 -10.75 2.25
C ILE A 27 -18.56 -10.09 2.88
N PHE A 28 -19.20 -9.15 2.18
CA PHE A 28 -20.40 -8.48 2.67
C PHE A 28 -21.66 -9.35 2.56
N GLY A 29 -21.66 -10.36 1.70
CA GLY A 29 -22.77 -11.28 1.52
C GLY A 29 -22.83 -12.41 2.56
N PHE A 30 -21.81 -12.59 3.38
CA PHE A 30 -21.77 -13.62 4.40
C PHE A 30 -22.02 -13.02 5.78
N GLU A 31 -22.82 -13.72 6.63
CA GLU A 31 -23.02 -13.32 8.03
C GLU A 31 -22.07 -14.07 8.97
N ASP A 32 -21.71 -15.32 8.61
CA ASP A 32 -20.87 -16.18 9.42
C ASP A 32 -19.44 -15.65 9.61
N ALA A 33 -19.02 -15.53 10.88
CA ALA A 33 -17.71 -15.02 11.27
C ALA A 33 -16.55 -15.94 10.81
N HIS A 34 -16.79 -17.25 10.76
CA HIS A 34 -15.77 -18.21 10.34
C HIS A 34 -15.47 -18.05 8.83
N THR A 35 -16.50 -17.93 8.01
CA THR A 35 -16.40 -17.71 6.57
C THR A 35 -15.71 -16.38 6.26
N LYS A 36 -16.10 -15.29 6.94
CA LYS A 36 -15.41 -13.98 6.82
C LYS A 36 -13.93 -14.09 7.15
N LYS A 37 -13.57 -14.78 8.22
CA LYS A 37 -12.16 -14.98 8.61
C LYS A 37 -11.37 -15.79 7.56
N SER A 38 -12.02 -16.79 6.96
CA SER A 38 -11.42 -17.61 5.89
C SER A 38 -11.14 -16.77 4.65
N ILE A 39 -12.10 -15.95 4.20
CA ILE A 39 -11.95 -15.03 3.06
C ILE A 39 -10.79 -14.07 3.32
N LEU A 40 -10.75 -13.40 4.48
CA LEU A 40 -9.67 -12.46 4.83
C LEU A 40 -8.28 -13.12 4.85
N ARG A 41 -8.19 -14.39 5.24
CA ARG A 41 -6.94 -15.15 5.18
C ARG A 41 -6.52 -15.43 3.73
N ARG A 42 -7.48 -15.83 2.88
CA ARG A 42 -7.20 -16.07 1.45
C ARG A 42 -6.74 -14.80 0.75
N GLN A 43 -7.33 -13.64 1.05
CA GLN A 43 -6.89 -12.34 0.55
C GLN A 43 -5.40 -12.09 0.85
N ASN A 44 -4.95 -12.37 2.08
CA ASN A 44 -3.53 -12.24 2.42
C ASN A 44 -2.65 -13.20 1.60
N VAL A 45 -3.10 -14.46 1.44
CA VAL A 45 -2.36 -15.43 0.62
C VAL A 45 -2.28 -14.96 -0.84
N LEU A 46 -3.37 -14.47 -1.43
CA LEU A 46 -3.40 -13.94 -2.79
C LEU A 46 -2.48 -12.73 -2.96
N MET A 47 -2.47 -11.82 -1.98
CA MET A 47 -1.57 -10.67 -1.97
C MET A 47 -0.09 -11.10 -1.96
N PHE A 48 0.30 -12.00 -1.04
CA PHE A 48 1.68 -12.49 -0.98
C PHE A 48 2.06 -13.31 -2.22
N LEU A 49 1.14 -14.09 -2.77
CA LEU A 49 1.36 -14.83 -4.02
C LEU A 49 1.63 -13.88 -5.18
N MET A 50 0.77 -12.87 -5.37
CA MET A 50 0.96 -11.86 -6.42
C MET A 50 2.29 -11.12 -6.26
N HIS A 51 2.60 -10.71 -5.02
CA HIS A 51 3.85 -10.02 -4.71
C HIS A 51 5.08 -10.88 -5.01
N PHE A 52 5.05 -12.15 -4.60
CA PHE A 52 6.10 -13.12 -4.87
C PHE A 52 6.31 -13.34 -6.37
N VAL A 53 5.23 -13.60 -7.11
CA VAL A 53 5.28 -13.86 -8.56
C VAL A 53 5.86 -12.66 -9.31
N ALA A 54 5.46 -11.43 -8.93
CA ALA A 54 5.97 -10.22 -9.56
C ALA A 54 7.48 -10.03 -9.33
N PHE A 55 7.95 -10.21 -8.09
CA PHE A 55 9.38 -10.10 -7.78
C PHE A 55 10.21 -11.23 -8.36
N MET A 56 9.65 -12.45 -8.44
CA MET A 56 10.30 -13.58 -9.12
C MET A 56 10.53 -13.27 -10.59
N VAL A 57 9.52 -12.72 -11.28
CA VAL A 57 9.65 -12.29 -12.69
C VAL A 57 10.71 -11.21 -12.85
N MET A 58 10.69 -10.18 -12.00
CA MET A 58 11.70 -9.12 -12.05
C MET A 58 13.11 -9.68 -11.82
N PHE A 59 13.27 -10.59 -10.85
CA PHE A 59 14.55 -11.25 -10.60
C PHE A 59 15.03 -12.08 -11.79
N LEU A 60 14.15 -12.89 -12.43
CA LEU A 60 14.49 -13.70 -13.59
C LEU A 60 14.86 -12.86 -14.83
N GLN A 61 14.35 -11.63 -14.92
CA GLN A 61 14.66 -10.72 -16.04
C GLN A 61 15.94 -9.91 -15.82
N THR A 62 16.23 -9.53 -14.56
CA THR A 62 17.38 -8.66 -14.24
C THR A 62 18.59 -9.42 -13.70
N GLU A 63 18.38 -10.63 -13.18
CA GLU A 63 19.37 -11.47 -12.48
C GLU A 63 20.06 -10.76 -11.28
N GLU A 64 19.49 -9.63 -10.84
CA GLU A 64 20.06 -8.82 -9.76
C GLU A 64 19.65 -9.33 -8.37
N LYS A 65 20.60 -9.82 -7.61
CA LYS A 65 20.37 -10.33 -6.22
C LYS A 65 19.76 -9.29 -5.27
N LYS A 66 19.97 -7.98 -5.53
CA LYS A 66 19.36 -6.91 -4.74
C LYS A 66 17.82 -6.95 -4.75
N MET A 67 17.20 -7.48 -5.81
CA MET A 67 15.75 -7.65 -5.92
C MET A 67 15.21 -8.61 -4.86
N LEU A 68 15.92 -9.70 -4.57
CA LEU A 68 15.51 -10.67 -3.54
C LEU A 68 15.58 -10.07 -2.13
N GLY A 69 16.65 -9.30 -1.84
CA GLY A 69 16.78 -8.61 -0.55
C GLY A 69 15.67 -7.57 -0.36
N PHE A 70 15.35 -6.81 -1.41
CA PHE A 70 14.30 -5.82 -1.37
C PHE A 70 12.90 -6.44 -1.23
N TYR A 71 12.64 -7.55 -1.91
CA TYR A 71 11.44 -8.37 -1.70
C TYR A 71 11.29 -8.80 -0.25
N GLY A 72 12.36 -9.34 0.35
CA GLY A 72 12.35 -9.77 1.76
C GLY A 72 12.00 -8.65 2.72
N MET A 73 12.56 -7.43 2.53
CA MET A 73 12.21 -6.26 3.34
C MET A 73 10.73 -5.88 3.23
N GLN A 74 10.17 -5.94 2.03
CA GLN A 74 8.75 -5.64 1.80
C GLN A 74 7.82 -6.70 2.44
N VAL A 75 8.17 -7.98 2.34
CA VAL A 75 7.42 -9.06 3.00
C VAL A 75 7.41 -8.87 4.52
N ILE A 76 8.57 -8.55 5.12
CA ILE A 76 8.66 -8.25 6.56
C ILE A 76 7.76 -7.07 6.92
N LEU A 77 7.77 -6.01 6.11
CA LEU A 77 6.90 -4.84 6.32
C LEU A 77 5.42 -5.23 6.29
N PHE A 78 4.96 -6.01 5.29
CA PHE A 78 3.56 -6.44 5.21
C PHE A 78 3.15 -7.32 6.39
N ILE A 79 3.99 -8.27 6.79
CA ILE A 79 3.73 -9.09 7.97
C ILE A 79 3.65 -8.20 9.22
N ALA A 80 4.59 -7.26 9.38
CA ALA A 80 4.57 -6.33 10.50
C ALA A 80 3.28 -5.49 10.54
N ILE A 81 2.82 -4.98 9.40
CA ILE A 81 1.54 -4.24 9.31
C ILE A 81 0.37 -5.12 9.77
N LEU A 82 0.23 -6.31 9.19
CA LEU A 82 -0.88 -7.22 9.48
C LEU A 82 -0.90 -7.62 10.97
N VAL A 83 0.26 -7.85 11.58
CA VAL A 83 0.40 -8.23 12.99
C VAL A 83 0.17 -7.02 13.90
N LEU A 84 0.87 -5.90 13.68
CA LEU A 84 0.81 -4.74 14.56
C LEU A 84 -0.56 -4.09 14.59
N TYR A 85 -1.22 -3.91 13.44
CA TYR A 85 -2.58 -3.37 13.42
C TYR A 85 -3.56 -4.26 14.15
N HIS A 86 -3.40 -5.58 14.05
CA HIS A 86 -4.28 -6.50 14.76
C HIS A 86 -4.02 -6.53 16.27
N MET A 87 -2.76 -6.41 16.69
CA MET A 87 -2.38 -6.39 18.11
C MET A 87 -2.75 -5.06 18.80
N ILE A 88 -2.46 -3.93 18.15
CA ILE A 88 -2.68 -2.60 18.75
C ILE A 88 -4.14 -2.19 18.65
N TYR A 89 -4.83 -2.58 17.58
CA TYR A 89 -6.22 -2.23 17.30
C TYR A 89 -7.10 -3.46 17.05
N PRO A 90 -7.51 -4.21 18.10
CA PRO A 90 -8.31 -5.45 17.93
C PRO A 90 -9.64 -5.24 17.21
N LYS A 91 -10.17 -4.00 17.22
CA LYS A 91 -11.43 -3.62 16.54
C LYS A 91 -11.24 -3.05 15.14
N VAL A 92 -10.00 -3.04 14.60
CA VAL A 92 -9.75 -2.56 13.24
C VAL A 92 -10.39 -3.47 12.21
N SER A 93 -10.92 -2.90 11.15
CA SER A 93 -11.40 -3.67 10.00
C SER A 93 -10.24 -4.35 9.29
N ARG A 94 -10.17 -5.68 9.39
CA ARG A 94 -9.15 -6.48 8.70
C ARG A 94 -9.19 -6.31 7.18
N LEU A 95 -10.40 -6.14 6.63
CA LEU A 95 -10.57 -5.89 5.19
C LEU A 95 -9.85 -4.62 4.75
N VAL A 96 -9.95 -3.54 5.53
CA VAL A 96 -9.27 -2.27 5.24
C VAL A 96 -7.75 -2.44 5.30
N VAL A 97 -7.24 -3.14 6.31
CA VAL A 97 -5.79 -3.40 6.44
C VAL A 97 -5.27 -4.27 5.30
N ASN A 98 -6.01 -5.34 4.92
CA ASN A 98 -5.66 -6.19 3.78
C ASN A 98 -5.61 -5.38 2.48
N ASN A 99 -6.62 -4.53 2.23
CA ASN A 99 -6.68 -3.69 1.04
C ASN A 99 -5.54 -2.67 1.00
N MET A 100 -5.18 -2.09 2.14
CA MET A 100 -4.02 -1.20 2.25
C MET A 100 -2.72 -1.94 1.88
N CYS A 101 -2.51 -3.15 2.41
CA CYS A 101 -1.34 -3.97 2.08
C CYS A 101 -1.33 -4.36 0.59
N MET A 102 -2.49 -4.72 0.01
CA MET A 102 -2.60 -5.07 -1.41
C MET A 102 -2.24 -3.88 -2.31
N LEU A 103 -2.77 -2.69 -2.02
CA LEU A 103 -2.47 -1.48 -2.78
C LEU A 103 -1.00 -1.06 -2.65
N LEU A 104 -0.40 -1.17 -1.45
CA LEU A 104 1.02 -0.93 -1.25
C LEU A 104 1.88 -1.95 -2.03
N SER A 105 1.48 -3.23 -2.03
CA SER A 105 2.16 -4.27 -2.80
C SER A 105 2.18 -3.95 -4.29
N ILE A 106 1.03 -3.60 -4.87
CA ILE A 106 0.93 -3.18 -6.29
C ILE A 106 1.81 -1.96 -6.53
N GLY A 107 1.74 -0.95 -5.65
CA GLY A 107 2.54 0.26 -5.76
C GLY A 107 4.05 -0.03 -5.77
N PHE A 108 4.53 -0.85 -4.85
CA PHE A 108 5.94 -1.24 -4.78
C PHE A 108 6.38 -2.04 -6.01
N ILE A 109 5.56 -2.97 -6.50
CA ILE A 109 5.85 -3.72 -7.74
C ILE A 109 6.03 -2.76 -8.91
N MET A 110 5.08 -1.83 -9.08
CA MET A 110 5.11 -0.88 -10.20
C MET A 110 6.32 0.05 -10.15
N ILE A 111 6.62 0.62 -8.98
CA ILE A 111 7.77 1.51 -8.82
C ILE A 111 9.09 0.76 -8.97
N THR A 112 9.20 -0.46 -8.41
CA THR A 112 10.41 -1.28 -8.53
C THR A 112 10.71 -1.63 -9.99
N ARG A 113 9.66 -1.90 -10.78
CA ARG A 113 9.80 -2.17 -12.21
C ARG A 113 10.29 -0.95 -12.99
N LEU A 114 9.89 0.27 -12.59
CA LEU A 114 10.28 1.52 -13.25
C LEU A 114 11.68 1.97 -12.83
N SER A 115 11.97 1.98 -11.54
CA SER A 115 13.25 2.40 -10.99
C SER A 115 13.45 1.84 -9.58
N TYR A 116 14.50 1.06 -9.40
CA TYR A 116 14.89 0.51 -8.10
C TYR A 116 15.17 1.60 -7.06
N GLU A 117 15.86 2.68 -7.45
CA GLU A 117 16.19 3.78 -6.55
C GLU A 117 14.95 4.50 -6.03
N LEU A 118 13.97 4.75 -6.91
CA LEU A 118 12.70 5.34 -6.51
C LEU A 118 11.89 4.40 -5.62
N ALA A 119 11.95 3.09 -5.88
CA ALA A 119 11.30 2.10 -5.05
C ALA A 119 11.86 2.07 -3.62
N VAL A 120 13.17 2.16 -3.45
CA VAL A 120 13.80 2.24 -2.12
C VAL A 120 13.38 3.52 -1.38
N LYS A 121 13.38 4.67 -2.05
CA LYS A 121 12.89 5.93 -1.47
C LYS A 121 11.43 5.83 -1.05
N GLN A 122 10.59 5.29 -1.93
CA GLN A 122 9.16 5.09 -1.63
C GLN A 122 8.94 4.12 -0.45
N PHE A 123 9.75 3.06 -0.36
CA PHE A 123 9.70 2.11 0.75
C PHE A 123 10.00 2.79 2.09
N ILE A 124 11.02 3.64 2.15
CA ILE A 124 11.40 4.38 3.36
C ILE A 124 10.26 5.34 3.77
N ILE A 125 9.73 6.11 2.80
CA ILE A 125 8.63 7.04 3.04
C ILE A 125 7.37 6.31 3.52
N ALA A 126 7.00 5.21 2.84
CA ALA A 126 5.83 4.42 3.21
C ALA A 126 5.97 3.80 4.59
N THR A 127 7.16 3.27 4.94
CA THR A 127 7.44 2.71 6.26
C THR A 127 7.31 3.79 7.34
N GLY A 128 7.88 4.97 7.13
CA GLY A 128 7.73 6.11 8.05
C GLY A 128 6.27 6.54 8.21
N ALA A 129 5.53 6.66 7.12
CA ALA A 129 4.10 7.01 7.15
C ALA A 129 3.26 5.94 7.90
N LEU A 130 3.56 4.66 7.72
CA LEU A 130 2.90 3.56 8.43
C LEU A 130 3.17 3.61 9.94
N ILE A 131 4.41 3.88 10.34
CA ILE A 131 4.76 4.05 11.75
C ILE A 131 3.96 5.23 12.35
N ILE A 132 3.95 6.38 11.69
CA ILE A 132 3.17 7.54 12.13
C ILE A 132 1.68 7.18 12.23
N SER A 133 1.12 6.48 11.23
CA SER A 133 -0.30 6.12 11.20
C SER A 133 -0.73 5.21 12.36
N LEU A 134 0.19 4.40 12.91
CA LEU A 134 -0.08 3.60 14.11
C LEU A 134 -0.31 4.47 15.37
N PHE A 135 0.24 5.67 15.43
CA PHE A 135 0.07 6.56 16.59
C PHE A 135 -1.17 7.47 16.47
N ILE A 136 -1.66 7.73 15.25
CA ILE A 136 -2.78 8.65 15.02
C ILE A 136 -4.04 8.28 15.84
N PRO A 137 -4.53 7.03 15.88
CA PRO A 137 -5.72 6.71 16.66
C PRO A 137 -5.53 6.90 18.16
N VAL A 138 -4.31 6.67 18.67
CA VAL A 138 -3.96 6.91 20.08
C VAL A 138 -3.99 8.40 20.40
N ILE A 139 -3.44 9.22 19.50
CA ILE A 139 -3.42 10.70 19.64
C ILE A 139 -4.85 11.24 19.61
N ILE A 140 -5.66 10.82 18.66
CA ILE A 140 -7.07 11.26 18.53
C ILE A 140 -7.89 10.87 19.78
N ARG A 141 -7.66 9.68 20.36
CA ARG A 141 -8.33 9.27 21.60
C ARG A 141 -7.94 10.12 22.81
N LYS A 142 -6.68 10.53 22.89
CA LYS A 142 -6.18 11.35 24.02
C LYS A 142 -6.55 12.83 23.88
N VAL A 143 -6.59 13.35 22.66
CA VAL A 143 -6.83 14.77 22.37
C VAL A 143 -8.22 14.92 21.73
N LYS A 144 -9.27 15.00 22.58
CA LYS A 144 -10.67 15.16 22.12
C LYS A 144 -10.86 16.37 21.20
N ALA A 145 -10.13 17.47 21.44
CA ALA A 145 -10.16 18.66 20.60
C ALA A 145 -9.85 18.36 19.12
N LEU A 146 -8.95 17.41 18.83
CA LEU A 146 -8.63 17.00 17.44
C LEU A 146 -9.84 16.40 16.71
N ALA A 147 -10.73 15.69 17.42
CA ALA A 147 -11.94 15.13 16.84
C ALA A 147 -13.03 16.20 16.57
N GLU A 148 -12.98 17.31 17.29
CA GLU A 148 -13.96 18.40 17.19
C GLU A 148 -13.58 19.43 16.11
N TRP A 149 -12.31 19.51 15.72
CA TRP A 149 -11.79 20.51 14.77
C TRP A 149 -12.12 20.21 13.29
N LYS A 150 -13.30 19.67 13.02
CA LYS A 150 -13.74 19.31 11.65
C LYS A 150 -13.62 20.49 10.67
N ARG A 151 -14.02 21.70 11.10
CA ARG A 151 -13.97 22.92 10.27
C ARG A 151 -12.53 23.33 9.96
N PHE A 152 -11.63 23.19 10.93
CA PHE A 152 -10.21 23.51 10.74
C PHE A 152 -9.59 22.59 9.69
N TYR A 153 -9.85 21.26 9.74
CA TYR A 153 -9.33 20.33 8.75
C TYR A 153 -9.88 20.60 7.35
N ALA A 154 -11.17 20.96 7.24
CA ALA A 154 -11.77 21.30 5.95
C ALA A 154 -11.12 22.54 5.35
N ILE A 155 -10.95 23.60 6.14
CA ILE A 155 -10.31 24.87 5.71
C ILE A 155 -8.85 24.61 5.36
N ALA A 156 -8.09 23.90 6.21
CA ALA A 156 -6.69 23.56 5.94
C ALA A 156 -6.53 22.75 4.64
N GLY A 157 -7.41 21.78 4.40
CA GLY A 157 -7.41 21.00 3.15
C GLY A 157 -7.67 21.86 1.92
N ILE A 158 -8.66 22.76 1.97
CA ILE A 158 -8.96 23.69 0.87
C ILE A 158 -7.79 24.64 0.63
N VAL A 159 -7.20 25.20 1.70
CA VAL A 159 -6.03 26.07 1.58
C VAL A 159 -4.84 25.35 0.96
N MET A 160 -4.55 24.12 1.40
CA MET A 160 -3.47 23.31 0.82
C MET A 160 -3.71 23.03 -0.69
N LEU A 161 -4.94 22.70 -1.07
CA LEU A 161 -5.29 22.53 -2.49
C LEU A 161 -5.13 23.82 -3.30
N ALA A 162 -5.59 24.94 -2.75
CA ALA A 162 -5.44 26.24 -3.40
C ALA A 162 -3.95 26.62 -3.59
N VAL A 163 -3.12 26.38 -2.59
CA VAL A 163 -1.68 26.63 -2.65
C VAL A 163 -1.02 25.78 -3.74
N VAL A 164 -1.44 24.51 -3.91
CA VAL A 164 -0.95 23.65 -4.99
C VAL A 164 -1.38 24.16 -6.37
N ILE A 165 -2.62 24.63 -6.50
CA ILE A 165 -3.14 25.17 -7.76
C ILE A 165 -2.40 26.44 -8.17
N VAL A 166 -2.12 27.35 -7.20
CA VAL A 166 -1.48 28.64 -7.50
C VAL A 166 0.05 28.53 -7.63
N GLY A 167 0.68 27.70 -6.80
CA GLY A 167 2.14 27.56 -6.68
C GLY A 167 2.71 26.28 -7.32
N GLY A 168 1.87 25.39 -7.81
CA GLY A 168 2.30 24.10 -8.36
C GLY A 168 3.03 24.25 -9.69
N ARG A 169 4.10 23.48 -9.86
CA ARG A 169 4.78 23.33 -11.16
C ARG A 169 4.26 22.12 -11.90
N VAL A 170 4.19 22.23 -13.21
CA VAL A 170 3.82 21.10 -14.09
C VAL A 170 4.94 20.07 -14.02
N THR A 171 4.64 18.90 -13.48
CA THR A 171 5.54 17.74 -13.47
C THR A 171 4.76 16.57 -14.08
N GLY A 172 5.28 16.00 -15.18
CA GLY A 172 4.60 14.89 -15.86
C GLY A 172 3.24 15.23 -16.48
N GLY A 173 3.01 16.51 -16.86
CA GLY A 173 1.76 16.97 -17.51
C GLY A 173 0.64 17.40 -16.55
N ALA A 174 0.84 17.35 -15.24
CA ALA A 174 -0.13 17.81 -14.24
C ALA A 174 0.51 18.77 -13.22
N MET A 175 -0.24 19.80 -12.79
CA MET A 175 0.16 20.71 -11.70
C MET A 175 -0.14 20.05 -10.36
N LEU A 176 0.75 19.15 -9.90
CA LEU A 176 0.49 18.33 -8.71
C LEU A 176 1.54 18.49 -7.61
N ALA A 177 2.60 19.29 -7.83
CA ALA A 177 3.71 19.30 -6.90
C ALA A 177 4.31 20.69 -6.66
N ILE A 178 4.66 20.96 -5.39
CA ILE A 178 5.43 22.13 -4.96
C ILE A 178 6.82 21.66 -4.54
N LYS A 179 7.88 22.24 -5.11
CA LYS A 179 9.25 22.01 -4.66
C LYS A 179 9.59 22.98 -3.53
N VAL A 180 9.85 22.44 -2.35
CA VAL A 180 10.32 23.20 -1.18
C VAL A 180 11.64 22.59 -0.73
N GLY A 181 12.75 23.34 -0.88
CA GLY A 181 14.06 22.96 -0.32
C GLY A 181 14.58 21.58 -0.74
N GLY A 182 14.34 21.14 -1.99
CA GLY A 182 14.79 19.84 -2.50
C GLY A 182 13.80 18.69 -2.30
N PHE A 183 12.73 18.90 -1.56
CA PHE A 183 11.60 17.94 -1.43
C PHE A 183 10.46 18.34 -2.36
N THR A 184 9.82 17.34 -2.96
CA THR A 184 8.63 17.54 -3.79
C THR A 184 7.42 17.10 -2.97
N LEU A 185 6.57 18.05 -2.59
CA LEU A 185 5.29 17.79 -1.95
C LEU A 185 4.22 17.68 -3.03
N GLN A 186 3.57 16.52 -3.09
CA GLN A 186 2.42 16.23 -3.97
C GLN A 186 1.15 16.17 -3.15
#